data_3ceb01d410097f4c32cff5a834a0a07a
#
_entry.id   3ceb01d410097f4c32cff5a834a0a07a
#
_cell.length_a   1.000
_cell.length_b   1.000
_cell.length_c   1.000
_cell.angle_alpha   90.00
_cell.angle_beta   90.00
_cell.angle_gamma   90.00
#
_symmetry.space_group_name_H-M   'P 1'
#
loop_
_entity.id
_entity.type
_entity.pdbx_description
1 polymer ?
#
loop_
_entity_poly.entity_id
_entity_poly.type
_entity_poly.pdbx_seq_one_letter_code
_entity_poly.pdbx_strand_id
1 'polypeptide(L)'
;LTSFKASTLLKDNPDIEKCLFVVDRKDLDRQTREEFNKFQEGSVEENTNTETLVRRLLSTDYADKVIVTTIQKLGLALDGNHKKNYKERLNPLSKKRMVFIFDECHRSQFGENHKAIKEFFPNAQLFGFTGTPIFDDNATQKTIEDEHASNKTTKDIFEKELHAYTITNAIDDKKRITFSCRIF
;
A
#
# COMPACT_ATOMS: atom_id res chain seq x y z
N LEU A 1 -10.47 0.41 7.25
CA LEU A 1 -11.42 -0.26 6.33
C LEU A 1 -11.82 0.57 5.12
N THR A 2 -11.84 1.92 5.22
CA THR A 2 -12.13 2.81 4.07
C THR A 2 -11.12 2.62 2.95
N SER A 3 -9.83 2.49 3.27
CA SER A 3 -8.75 2.23 2.34
C SER A 3 -8.93 0.92 1.57
N PHE A 4 -9.33 -0.16 2.27
CA PHE A 4 -9.61 -1.45 1.63
C PHE A 4 -10.87 -1.39 0.76
N LYS A 5 -11.92 -0.69 1.19
CA LYS A 5 -13.11 -0.49 0.35
C LYS A 5 -12.79 0.21 -0.96
N ALA A 6 -11.86 1.17 -0.96
CA ALA A 6 -11.37 1.79 -2.19
C ALA A 6 -10.76 0.75 -3.15
N SER A 7 -9.97 -0.22 -2.66
CA SER A 7 -9.42 -1.29 -3.50
C SER A 7 -10.49 -2.15 -4.16
N THR A 8 -11.57 -2.46 -3.43
CA THR A 8 -12.66 -3.28 -3.99
C THR A 8 -13.46 -2.55 -5.06
N LEU A 9 -13.60 -1.21 -4.97
CA LEU A 9 -14.28 -0.40 -5.98
C LEU A 9 -13.51 -0.34 -7.31
N LEU A 10 -12.19 -0.54 -7.27
CA LEU A 10 -11.35 -0.54 -8.47
C LEU A 10 -11.29 -1.90 -9.17
N LYS A 11 -11.83 -2.96 -8.55
CA LYS A 11 -11.77 -4.34 -9.04
C LYS A 11 -12.40 -4.48 -10.43
N ASP A 12 -13.51 -3.82 -10.66
CA ASP A 12 -14.29 -3.94 -11.89
C ASP A 12 -13.86 -2.96 -13.01
N ASN A 13 -12.84 -2.12 -12.74
CA ASN A 13 -12.31 -1.23 -13.75
C ASN A 13 -11.45 -2.03 -14.76
N PRO A 14 -11.85 -2.08 -16.05
CA PRO A 14 -11.14 -2.85 -17.08
C PRO A 14 -9.73 -2.33 -17.38
N ASP A 15 -9.47 -1.04 -17.12
CA ASP A 15 -8.17 -0.42 -17.36
C ASP A 15 -7.13 -0.78 -16.29
N ILE A 16 -7.55 -1.37 -15.17
CA ILE A 16 -6.67 -1.74 -14.07
C ILE A 16 -6.39 -3.24 -14.14
N GLU A 17 -5.12 -3.61 -14.24
CA GLU A 17 -4.71 -5.02 -14.25
C GLU A 17 -4.88 -5.66 -12.88
N LYS A 18 -4.32 -5.03 -11.84
CA LYS A 18 -4.39 -5.49 -10.45
C LYS A 18 -4.49 -4.29 -9.49
N CYS A 19 -5.16 -4.52 -8.37
CA CYS A 19 -5.16 -3.61 -7.23
C CYS A 19 -4.50 -4.31 -6.02
N LEU A 20 -3.41 -3.74 -5.53
CA LEU A 20 -2.71 -4.24 -4.35
C LEU A 20 -3.02 -3.36 -3.15
N PHE A 21 -3.56 -3.97 -2.11
CA PHE A 21 -3.68 -3.35 -0.81
C PHE A 21 -2.47 -3.73 0.03
N VAL A 22 -1.64 -2.74 0.33
CA VAL A 22 -0.32 -2.94 0.95
C VAL A 22 -0.34 -2.43 2.38
N VAL A 23 -0.04 -3.32 3.32
CA VAL A 23 0.01 -3.04 4.76
C VAL A 23 1.40 -3.31 5.32
N ASP A 24 1.68 -2.76 6.51
CA ASP A 24 2.84 -3.21 7.28
C ASP A 24 2.56 -4.61 7.86
N ARG A 25 3.60 -5.42 7.99
CA ARG A 25 3.52 -6.77 8.59
C ARG A 25 2.91 -6.76 9.99
N LYS A 26 3.18 -5.71 10.78
CA LYS A 26 2.67 -5.56 12.14
C LYS A 26 1.16 -5.36 12.20
N ASP A 27 0.59 -4.77 11.15
CA ASP A 27 -0.84 -4.43 11.07
C ASP A 27 -1.67 -5.57 10.48
N LEU A 28 -1.03 -6.59 9.92
CA LEU A 28 -1.70 -7.77 9.37
C LEU A 28 -1.89 -8.84 10.45
N ASP A 29 -2.53 -8.48 11.54
CA ASP A 29 -2.94 -9.43 12.57
C ASP A 29 -4.14 -10.29 12.15
N ARG A 30 -4.53 -11.25 13.03
CA ARG A 30 -5.66 -12.15 12.76
C ARG A 30 -6.97 -11.37 12.54
N GLN A 31 -7.24 -10.38 13.37
CA GLN A 31 -8.48 -9.61 13.30
C GLN A 31 -8.56 -8.80 12.01
N THR A 32 -7.49 -8.15 11.61
CA THR A 32 -7.40 -7.41 10.35
C THR A 32 -7.60 -8.33 9.14
N ARG A 33 -7.03 -9.54 9.16
CA ARG A 33 -7.25 -10.54 8.11
C ARG A 33 -8.69 -11.00 8.01
N GLU A 34 -9.33 -11.28 9.15
CA GLU A 34 -10.74 -11.65 9.20
C GLU A 34 -11.64 -10.53 8.63
N GLU A 35 -11.33 -9.28 8.96
CA GLU A 35 -12.05 -8.12 8.41
C GLU A 35 -11.87 -8.00 6.88
N PHE A 36 -10.67 -8.19 6.35
CA PHE A 36 -10.47 -8.17 4.91
C PHE A 36 -11.20 -9.30 4.20
N ASN A 37 -11.19 -10.50 4.76
CA ASN A 37 -11.89 -11.65 4.21
C ASN A 37 -13.42 -11.49 4.22
N LYS A 38 -14.00 -10.70 5.13
CA LYS A 38 -15.42 -10.33 5.07
C LYS A 38 -15.78 -9.48 3.84
N PHE A 39 -14.86 -8.65 3.35
CA PHE A 39 -15.08 -7.84 2.16
C PHE A 39 -14.80 -8.60 0.87
N GLN A 40 -13.80 -9.47 0.89
CA GLN A 40 -13.45 -10.33 -0.24
C GLN A 40 -12.81 -11.61 0.30
N GLU A 41 -13.53 -12.71 0.21
CA GLU A 41 -13.05 -14.02 0.63
C GLU A 41 -11.78 -14.41 -0.13
N GLY A 42 -10.78 -14.94 0.58
CA GLY A 42 -9.50 -15.34 0.01
C GLY A 42 -8.56 -14.18 -0.39
N SER A 43 -8.92 -12.91 -0.10
CA SER A 43 -8.03 -11.78 -0.39
C SER A 43 -6.75 -11.81 0.42
N VAL A 44 -6.79 -12.36 1.63
CA VAL A 44 -5.65 -12.49 2.54
C VAL A 44 -5.41 -13.96 2.87
N GLU A 45 -4.27 -14.48 2.48
CA GLU A 45 -3.84 -15.84 2.84
C GLU A 45 -3.00 -15.83 4.13
N GLU A 46 -3.21 -16.83 5.00
CA GLU A 46 -2.51 -16.94 6.30
C GLU A 46 -1.00 -17.20 6.16
N ASN A 47 -0.58 -17.98 5.16
CA ASN A 47 0.79 -18.43 4.93
C ASN A 47 1.37 -17.94 3.61
N THR A 48 1.22 -16.68 3.30
CA THR A 48 1.75 -16.15 2.04
C THR A 48 3.27 -15.98 2.13
N ASN A 49 3.99 -16.82 1.40
CA ASN A 49 5.36 -16.52 1.04
C ASN A 49 5.37 -15.62 -0.22
N THR A 50 6.52 -15.05 -0.56
CA THR A 50 6.66 -14.20 -1.75
C THR A 50 6.30 -14.94 -3.05
N GLU A 51 6.51 -16.25 -3.12
CA GLU A 51 6.13 -17.09 -4.26
C GLU A 51 4.62 -17.06 -4.52
N THR A 52 3.81 -17.16 -3.47
CA THR A 52 2.34 -17.06 -3.60
C THR A 52 1.91 -15.68 -4.09
N LEU A 53 2.52 -14.61 -3.59
CA LEU A 53 2.26 -13.26 -4.10
C LEU A 53 2.56 -13.15 -5.59
N VAL A 54 3.74 -13.64 -6.04
CA VAL A 54 4.13 -13.60 -7.45
C VAL A 54 3.17 -14.42 -8.32
N ARG A 55 2.77 -15.62 -7.87
CA ARG A 55 1.77 -16.45 -8.56
C ARG A 55 0.44 -15.73 -8.73
N ARG A 56 -0.08 -15.10 -7.66
CA ARG A 56 -1.34 -14.34 -7.70
C ARG A 56 -1.26 -13.10 -8.58
N LEU A 57 -0.12 -12.41 -8.57
CA LEU A 57 0.11 -11.27 -9.46
C LEU A 57 0.01 -11.68 -10.94
N LEU A 58 0.57 -12.85 -11.30
CA LEU A 58 0.56 -13.38 -12.66
C LEU A 58 -0.75 -14.09 -13.04
N SER A 59 -1.61 -14.40 -12.06
CA SER A 59 -2.90 -15.05 -12.29
C SER A 59 -3.84 -14.16 -13.10
N THR A 60 -4.60 -14.75 -14.00
CA THR A 60 -5.70 -14.07 -14.72
C THR A 60 -7.06 -14.25 -14.04
N ASP A 61 -7.10 -14.95 -12.91
CA ASP A 61 -8.33 -15.16 -12.15
C ASP A 61 -8.86 -13.82 -11.60
N TYR A 62 -10.15 -13.62 -11.74
CA TYR A 62 -10.85 -12.45 -11.21
C TYR A 62 -10.76 -12.37 -9.67
N ALA A 63 -10.67 -13.50 -8.98
CA ALA A 63 -10.43 -13.53 -7.53
C ALA A 63 -9.11 -12.84 -7.15
N ASP A 64 -8.11 -12.89 -8.02
CA ASP A 64 -6.79 -12.27 -7.83
C ASP A 64 -6.70 -10.83 -8.36
N LYS A 65 -7.80 -10.19 -8.71
CA LYS A 65 -7.83 -8.77 -9.10
C LYS A 65 -7.45 -7.85 -7.94
N VAL A 66 -7.86 -8.18 -6.72
CA VAL A 66 -7.46 -7.48 -5.49
C VAL A 66 -6.62 -8.42 -4.63
N ILE A 67 -5.43 -7.99 -4.28
CA ILE A 67 -4.48 -8.76 -3.49
C ILE A 67 -4.07 -7.95 -2.27
N VAL A 68 -4.23 -8.52 -1.08
CA VAL A 68 -3.66 -7.95 0.16
C VAL A 68 -2.27 -8.53 0.36
N THR A 69 -1.30 -7.67 0.58
CA THR A 69 0.09 -8.07 0.80
C THR A 69 0.79 -7.15 1.79
N THR A 70 1.97 -7.53 2.22
CA THR A 70 2.82 -6.68 3.06
C THR A 70 3.87 -5.97 2.23
N ILE A 71 4.31 -4.80 2.69
CA ILE A 71 5.36 -4.01 2.03
C ILE A 71 6.66 -4.81 1.91
N GLN A 72 6.98 -5.64 2.91
CA GLN A 72 8.18 -6.47 2.91
C GLN A 72 8.15 -7.55 1.82
N LYS A 73 6.99 -8.22 1.62
CA LYS A 73 6.83 -9.21 0.55
C LYS A 73 6.91 -8.58 -0.84
N LEU A 74 6.32 -7.40 -0.97
CA LEU A 74 6.39 -6.66 -2.22
C LEU A 74 7.83 -6.24 -2.54
N GLY A 75 8.58 -5.76 -1.54
CA GLY A 75 10.01 -5.47 -1.67
C GLY A 75 10.81 -6.70 -2.13
N LEU A 76 10.61 -7.86 -1.50
CA LEU A 76 11.26 -9.10 -1.91
C LEU A 76 10.87 -9.57 -3.33
N ALA A 77 9.64 -9.34 -3.75
CA ALA A 77 9.19 -9.68 -5.09
C ALA A 77 9.83 -8.79 -6.18
N LEU A 78 10.21 -7.56 -5.82
CA LEU A 78 10.85 -6.60 -6.72
C LEU A 78 12.38 -6.56 -6.58
N ASP A 79 12.96 -7.32 -5.65
CA ASP A 79 14.41 -7.43 -5.48
C ASP A 79 15.02 -8.17 -6.67
N GLY A 80 15.86 -7.47 -7.42
CA GLY A 80 16.57 -8.05 -8.58
C GLY A 80 17.64 -9.07 -8.22
N ASN A 81 18.07 -9.11 -6.94
CA ASN A 81 19.10 -10.04 -6.46
C ASN A 81 18.52 -11.31 -5.82
N HIS A 82 17.19 -11.41 -5.77
CA HIS A 82 16.54 -12.55 -5.13
C HIS A 82 16.76 -13.83 -5.94
N LYS A 83 17.23 -14.90 -5.29
CA LYS A 83 17.60 -16.22 -5.92
C LYS A 83 16.51 -16.83 -6.80
N LYS A 84 15.25 -16.49 -6.60
CA LYS A 84 14.10 -17.04 -7.37
C LYS A 84 13.68 -16.16 -8.55
N ASN A 85 14.44 -15.11 -8.88
CA ASN A 85 14.20 -14.22 -10.01
C ASN A 85 12.76 -13.71 -10.12
N TYR A 86 12.14 -13.37 -8.99
CA TYR A 86 10.75 -12.92 -8.94
C TYR A 86 10.51 -11.67 -9.80
N LYS A 87 11.43 -10.71 -9.76
CA LYS A 87 11.35 -9.49 -10.55
C LYS A 87 11.27 -9.77 -12.05
N GLU A 88 12.09 -10.69 -12.55
CA GLU A 88 12.07 -11.10 -13.96
C GLU A 88 10.75 -11.77 -14.34
N ARG A 89 10.22 -12.61 -13.46
CA ARG A 89 8.92 -13.29 -13.67
C ARG A 89 7.77 -12.29 -13.75
N LEU A 90 7.86 -11.15 -13.07
CA LEU A 90 6.86 -10.10 -13.07
C LEU A 90 6.97 -9.12 -14.26
N ASN A 91 8.00 -9.24 -15.12
CA ASN A 91 8.19 -8.37 -16.29
C ASN A 91 6.95 -8.20 -17.18
N PRO A 92 6.10 -9.22 -17.42
CA PRO A 92 4.88 -9.06 -18.21
C PRO A 92 3.91 -8.02 -17.64
N LEU A 93 3.98 -7.75 -16.32
CA LEU A 93 3.14 -6.78 -15.61
C LEU A 93 3.75 -5.37 -15.55
N SER A 94 5.03 -5.21 -15.85
CA SER A 94 5.76 -3.94 -15.63
C SER A 94 5.13 -2.76 -16.37
N LYS A 95 4.57 -2.98 -17.56
CA LYS A 95 3.91 -1.95 -18.38
C LYS A 95 2.40 -1.86 -18.15
N LYS A 96 1.83 -2.75 -17.34
CA LYS A 96 0.40 -2.76 -17.04
C LYS A 96 0.03 -1.67 -16.03
N ARG A 97 -1.21 -1.22 -16.08
CA ARG A 97 -1.72 -0.26 -15.12
C ARG A 97 -2.07 -0.98 -13.82
N MET A 98 -1.22 -0.79 -12.83
CA MET A 98 -1.37 -1.33 -11.49
C MET A 98 -1.85 -0.23 -10.54
N VAL A 99 -2.61 -0.59 -9.52
CA VAL A 99 -2.98 0.32 -8.43
C VAL A 99 -2.43 -0.23 -7.12
N PHE A 100 -1.76 0.62 -6.37
CA PHE A 100 -1.24 0.31 -5.04
C PHE A 100 -1.92 1.23 -4.02
N ILE A 101 -2.53 0.64 -3.02
CA ILE A 101 -3.14 1.36 -1.90
C ILE A 101 -2.35 1.00 -0.64
N PHE A 102 -1.72 1.99 -0.04
CA PHE A 102 -0.90 1.83 1.15
C PHE A 102 -1.66 2.31 2.38
N ASP A 103 -1.80 1.43 3.34
CA ASP A 103 -2.30 1.79 4.66
C ASP A 103 -1.13 2.17 5.57
N GLU A 104 -1.34 3.15 6.46
CA GLU A 104 -0.31 3.70 7.35
C GLU A 104 0.98 4.11 6.61
N CYS A 105 0.82 4.83 5.50
CA CYS A 105 1.89 5.14 4.55
C CYS A 105 3.01 6.07 5.09
N HIS A 106 2.89 6.56 6.32
CA HIS A 106 3.91 7.38 6.99
C HIS A 106 5.10 6.59 7.56
N ARG A 107 5.06 5.24 7.51
CA ARG A 107 6.11 4.41 8.10
C ARG A 107 7.40 4.40 7.27
N SER A 108 8.56 4.33 7.94
CA SER A 108 9.90 4.52 7.37
C SER A 108 10.26 3.55 6.22
N GLN A 109 9.79 2.31 6.26
CA GLN A 109 10.08 1.32 5.20
C GLN A 109 9.38 1.61 3.88
N PHE A 110 8.50 2.60 3.85
CA PHE A 110 7.73 2.94 2.66
C PHE A 110 8.60 3.62 1.59
N GLY A 111 9.54 4.48 1.96
CA GLY A 111 10.29 5.31 1.02
C GLY A 111 11.16 4.54 0.02
N GLU A 112 11.87 3.50 0.45
CA GLU A 112 12.71 2.67 -0.44
C GLU A 112 11.86 1.78 -1.35
N ASN A 113 10.86 1.12 -0.77
CA ASN A 113 9.96 0.25 -1.54
C ASN A 113 9.11 1.04 -2.55
N HIS A 114 8.71 2.27 -2.22
CA HIS A 114 8.01 3.15 -3.13
C HIS A 114 8.83 3.45 -4.39
N LYS A 115 10.13 3.71 -4.25
CA LYS A 115 11.02 3.95 -5.38
C LYS A 115 11.10 2.69 -6.27
N ALA A 116 11.32 1.53 -5.69
CA ALA A 116 11.37 0.26 -6.42
C ALA A 116 10.05 -0.04 -7.16
N ILE A 117 8.91 0.27 -6.55
CA ILE A 117 7.60 0.12 -7.18
C ILE A 117 7.45 1.04 -8.39
N LYS A 118 7.77 2.34 -8.25
CA LYS A 118 7.68 3.31 -9.36
C LYS A 118 8.64 2.97 -10.51
N GLU A 119 9.84 2.50 -10.20
CA GLU A 119 10.82 2.08 -11.20
C GLU A 119 10.35 0.86 -11.99
N PHE A 120 9.77 -0.13 -11.30
CA PHE A 120 9.33 -1.36 -11.95
C PHE A 120 7.96 -1.24 -12.64
N PHE A 121 7.05 -0.46 -12.08
CA PHE A 121 5.70 -0.20 -12.60
C PHE A 121 5.50 1.28 -12.94
N PRO A 122 6.06 1.79 -14.04
CA PRO A 122 6.01 3.23 -14.37
C PRO A 122 4.58 3.74 -14.58
N ASN A 123 3.63 2.87 -14.94
CA ASN A 123 2.21 3.21 -15.14
C ASN A 123 1.36 2.98 -13.88
N ALA A 124 1.97 2.71 -12.73
CA ALA A 124 1.23 2.48 -11.51
C ALA A 124 0.67 3.77 -10.91
N GLN A 125 -0.51 3.64 -10.32
CA GLN A 125 -1.11 4.66 -9.45
C GLN A 125 -0.92 4.25 -7.99
N LEU A 126 -0.42 5.18 -7.18
CA LEU A 126 -0.13 4.95 -5.78
C LEU A 126 -0.98 5.87 -4.92
N PHE A 127 -1.72 5.29 -3.99
CA PHE A 127 -2.55 6.00 -3.02
C PHE A 127 -2.08 5.67 -1.61
N GLY A 128 -1.91 6.69 -0.79
CA GLY A 128 -1.52 6.56 0.61
C GLY A 128 -2.66 6.97 1.55
N PHE A 129 -2.93 6.15 2.55
CA PHE A 129 -3.84 6.45 3.65
C PHE A 129 -3.03 6.55 4.94
N THR A 130 -3.26 7.60 5.73
CA THR A 130 -2.60 7.76 7.03
C THR A 130 -3.39 8.65 7.97
N GLY A 131 -3.38 8.31 9.26
CA GLY A 131 -3.88 9.16 10.32
C GLY A 131 -2.83 10.17 10.81
N THR A 132 -1.54 9.94 10.53
CA THR A 132 -0.39 10.70 11.03
C THR A 132 0.58 11.03 9.91
N PRO A 133 0.24 11.95 8.98
CA PRO A 133 1.13 12.33 7.89
C PRO A 133 2.40 13.00 8.43
N ILE A 134 3.49 12.84 7.71
CA ILE A 134 4.75 13.54 7.98
C ILE A 134 4.74 14.84 7.20
N PHE A 135 4.74 15.96 7.93
CA PHE A 135 4.89 17.30 7.38
C PHE A 135 6.32 17.79 7.55
N ASP A 136 6.69 18.89 6.89
CA ASP A 136 8.01 19.50 6.99
C ASP A 136 8.43 19.77 8.45
N ASP A 137 7.50 20.23 9.29
CA ASP A 137 7.72 20.52 10.70
C ASP A 137 8.05 19.26 11.53
N ASN A 138 7.58 18.08 11.10
CA ASN A 138 7.77 16.81 11.79
C ASN A 138 8.90 15.96 11.19
N ALA A 139 9.37 16.29 10.00
CA ALA A 139 10.41 15.53 9.29
C ALA A 139 11.75 15.63 10.01
N THR A 140 12.02 16.72 10.70
CA THR A 140 13.31 17.03 11.36
C THR A 140 13.52 16.25 12.67
N GLN A 141 12.46 15.76 13.32
CA GLN A 141 12.57 15.11 14.63
C GLN A 141 12.98 13.63 14.58
N LYS A 142 12.90 12.97 13.41
CA LYS A 142 13.27 11.54 13.26
C LYS A 142 14.72 11.29 12.86
N THR A 143 15.54 12.30 12.71
CA THR A 143 16.90 12.23 12.12
C THR A 143 17.97 11.73 13.10
N ILE A 144 17.68 11.46 14.36
CA ILE A 144 18.71 11.13 15.36
C ILE A 144 19.07 9.63 15.40
N GLU A 145 18.25 8.74 14.82
CA GLU A 145 18.46 7.30 14.90
C GLU A 145 18.83 6.58 13.59
N ASP A 146 18.69 7.24 12.42
CA ASP A 146 19.02 6.62 11.12
C ASP A 146 19.82 7.58 10.23
N GLU A 147 21.13 7.41 10.18
CA GLU A 147 22.08 8.24 9.40
C GLU A 147 21.86 8.22 7.85
N HIS A 148 20.90 7.47 7.33
CA HIS A 148 20.64 7.33 5.89
C HIS A 148 19.20 7.55 5.44
N ALA A 149 18.29 7.95 6.31
CA ALA A 149 16.90 8.25 5.91
C ALA A 149 16.82 9.69 5.36
N SER A 150 16.70 9.84 4.05
CA SER A 150 16.35 11.15 3.46
C SER A 150 15.01 11.61 4.04
N ASN A 151 14.98 12.82 4.58
CA ASN A 151 13.83 13.49 5.19
C ASN A 151 12.72 13.76 4.14
N LYS A 152 11.99 12.70 3.75
CA LYS A 152 10.87 12.84 2.82
C LYS A 152 9.56 12.98 3.59
N THR A 153 8.83 14.02 3.27
CA THR A 153 7.46 14.19 3.74
C THR A 153 6.51 13.23 3.04
N THR A 154 5.33 13.02 3.60
CA THR A 154 4.28 12.22 2.93
C THR A 154 3.93 12.83 1.57
N LYS A 155 3.97 14.15 1.44
CA LYS A 155 3.72 14.88 0.19
C LYS A 155 4.79 14.64 -0.88
N ASP A 156 6.07 14.50 -0.50
CA ASP A 156 7.16 14.19 -1.45
C ASP A 156 6.99 12.79 -2.05
N ILE A 157 6.33 11.90 -1.34
CA ILE A 157 6.08 10.53 -1.78
C ILE A 157 4.83 10.45 -2.66
N PHE A 158 3.74 11.12 -2.28
CA PHE A 158 2.42 11.00 -2.91
C PHE A 158 1.99 12.23 -3.72
N GLU A 159 2.87 13.14 -4.06
CA GLU A 159 2.63 14.30 -4.94
C GLU A 159 1.48 15.22 -4.50
N LYS A 160 0.30 14.68 -4.17
CA LYS A 160 -0.91 15.45 -3.86
C LYS A 160 -1.74 14.85 -2.73
N GLU A 161 -2.13 15.68 -1.77
CA GLU A 161 -3.20 15.35 -0.82
C GLU A 161 -4.56 15.41 -1.54
N LEU A 162 -5.31 14.32 -1.55
CA LEU A 162 -6.60 14.22 -2.21
C LEU A 162 -7.75 14.57 -1.27
N HIS A 163 -7.66 14.19 -0.01
CA HIS A 163 -8.67 14.42 1.01
C HIS A 163 -8.07 14.39 2.41
N ALA A 164 -8.54 15.29 3.27
CA ALA A 164 -8.25 15.27 4.69
C ALA A 164 -9.56 15.34 5.48
N TYR A 165 -9.74 14.41 6.44
CA TYR A 165 -10.80 14.47 7.42
C TYR A 165 -10.17 14.61 8.81
N THR A 166 -10.22 15.81 9.34
CA THR A 166 -9.53 16.17 10.59
C THR A 166 -10.45 16.04 11.81
N ILE A 167 -9.86 16.13 12.99
CA ILE A 167 -10.63 16.19 14.26
C ILE A 167 -11.63 17.35 14.23
N THR A 168 -11.25 18.50 13.68
CA THR A 168 -12.13 19.66 13.53
C THR A 168 -13.36 19.32 12.68
N ASN A 169 -13.14 18.66 11.53
CA ASN A 169 -14.25 18.22 10.69
C ASN A 169 -15.18 17.24 11.42
N ALA A 170 -14.61 16.33 12.23
CA ALA A 170 -15.42 15.38 13.01
C ALA A 170 -16.26 16.07 14.10
N ILE A 171 -15.72 17.11 14.73
CA ILE A 171 -16.44 17.92 15.72
C ILE A 171 -17.58 18.67 15.04
N ASP A 172 -17.33 19.33 13.92
CA ASP A 172 -18.32 20.09 13.16
C ASP A 172 -19.45 19.16 12.66
N ASP A 173 -19.12 17.97 12.24
CA ASP A 173 -20.08 16.92 11.83
C ASP A 173 -20.81 16.26 13.01
N LYS A 174 -20.54 16.67 14.27
CA LYS A 174 -21.09 16.07 15.50
C LYS A 174 -20.88 14.56 15.62
N LYS A 175 -19.83 14.03 14.98
CA LYS A 175 -19.48 12.62 15.05
C LYS A 175 -18.58 12.37 16.26
N ARG A 176 -18.70 11.17 16.86
CA ARG A 176 -17.73 10.75 17.88
C ARG A 176 -16.35 10.65 17.24
N ILE A 177 -15.38 11.36 17.81
CA ILE A 177 -14.01 11.39 17.33
C ILE A 177 -13.38 10.04 17.64
N THR A 178 -13.26 9.20 16.63
CA THR A 178 -12.53 7.94 16.75
C THR A 178 -11.19 7.98 16.01
N PHE A 179 -11.09 8.70 14.89
CA PHE A 179 -9.84 8.82 14.12
C PHE A 179 -9.88 9.99 13.14
N SER A 180 -8.74 10.64 12.90
CA SER A 180 -8.52 11.47 11.71
C SER A 180 -7.91 10.61 10.60
N CYS A 181 -8.33 10.80 9.36
CA CYS A 181 -7.78 10.09 8.19
C CYS A 181 -7.43 11.08 7.09
N ARG A 182 -6.26 10.91 6.48
CA ARG A 182 -5.86 11.63 5.28
C ARG A 182 -5.55 10.66 4.15
N ILE A 183 -5.90 11.05 2.93
CA ILE A 183 -5.68 10.28 1.71
C ILE A 183 -4.73 11.06 0.81
N PHE A 184 -3.68 10.43 0.38
CA PHE A 184 -2.67 10.96 -0.51
C PHE A 184 -2.64 10.19 -1.83
#